data_283de830ca9d34bb90b09b8b2bf22f20
#
_entry.id   283de830ca9d34bb90b09b8b2bf22f20
#
_cell.length_a   1.000
_cell.length_b   1.000
_cell.length_c   1.000
_cell.angle_alpha   90.00
_cell.angle_beta   90.00
_cell.angle_gamma   90.00
#
_symmetry.space_group_name_H-M   'P 1'
#
loop_
_entity.id
_entity.type
_entity.pdbx_description
1 polymer ?
#
loop_
_entity_poly.entity_id
_entity_poly.type
_entity_poly.pdbx_seq_one_letter_code
_entity_poly.pdbx_strand_id
1 'polypeptide(L)'
;MTKEKQAAIAAVEEKAAVIVDVADSVWSYAELSLQEEKSAAKYCEVLEKEGFAVEKGICRIPTAFSASYGSGRPIIGLLAEYDALSGLSQKAGSTEREELVPGACGHGCGHNQLGAGSFAAALGV
;
A
#
# COMPACT_ATOMS: atom_id res chain seq x y z
N MET A 1 -14.50 7.70 -22.84
CA MET A 1 -13.39 7.91 -21.86
C MET A 1 -12.46 8.95 -22.45
N THR A 2 -12.00 9.96 -21.66
CA THR A 2 -11.06 10.98 -22.16
C THR A 2 -9.64 10.40 -22.34
N LYS A 3 -8.79 11.11 -23.10
CA LYS A 3 -7.38 10.68 -23.32
C LYS A 3 -6.59 10.61 -22.00
N GLU A 4 -6.83 11.55 -21.11
CA GLU A 4 -6.18 11.61 -19.79
C GLU A 4 -6.54 10.38 -18.94
N LYS A 5 -7.82 9.99 -18.91
CA LYS A 5 -8.25 8.78 -18.22
C LYS A 5 -7.66 7.50 -18.81
N GLN A 6 -7.51 7.45 -20.12
CA GLN A 6 -6.84 6.32 -20.78
C GLN A 6 -5.36 6.26 -20.42
N ALA A 7 -4.68 7.40 -20.40
CA ALA A 7 -3.27 7.49 -20.01
C ALA A 7 -3.07 7.05 -18.55
N ALA A 8 -3.92 7.50 -17.61
CA ALA A 8 -3.87 7.10 -16.21
C ALA A 8 -4.03 5.58 -16.05
N ILE A 9 -5.02 4.97 -16.74
CA ILE A 9 -5.22 3.51 -16.70
C ILE A 9 -4.01 2.78 -17.27
N ALA A 10 -3.47 3.22 -18.41
CA ALA A 10 -2.31 2.60 -19.03
C ALA A 10 -1.06 2.68 -18.12
N ALA A 11 -0.86 3.81 -17.41
CA ALA A 11 0.22 3.95 -16.43
C ALA A 11 0.08 2.95 -15.27
N VAL A 12 -1.13 2.76 -14.74
CA VAL A 12 -1.40 1.76 -13.70
C VAL A 12 -1.16 0.34 -14.22
N GLU A 13 -1.62 0.02 -15.44
CA GLU A 13 -1.41 -1.30 -16.05
C GLU A 13 0.07 -1.60 -16.27
N GLU A 14 0.87 -0.62 -16.72
CA GLU A 14 2.33 -0.76 -16.87
C GLU A 14 3.03 -1.08 -15.53
N LYS A 15 2.49 -0.55 -14.42
CA LYS A 15 3.02 -0.76 -13.07
C LYS A 15 2.36 -1.92 -12.30
N ALA A 16 1.50 -2.70 -12.94
CA ALA A 16 0.74 -3.77 -12.28
C ALA A 16 1.61 -4.72 -11.46
N ALA A 17 2.78 -5.11 -11.97
CA ALA A 17 3.69 -6.04 -11.27
C ALA A 17 4.18 -5.48 -9.93
N VAL A 18 4.58 -4.21 -9.85
CA VAL A 18 5.04 -3.60 -8.60
C VAL A 18 3.88 -3.33 -7.65
N ILE A 19 2.70 -2.99 -8.16
CA ILE A 19 1.49 -2.79 -7.35
C ILE A 19 1.08 -4.10 -6.66
N VAL A 20 1.05 -5.20 -7.41
CA VAL A 20 0.73 -6.54 -6.86
C VAL A 20 1.81 -6.98 -5.86
N ASP A 21 3.10 -6.80 -6.18
CA ASP A 21 4.19 -7.14 -5.27
C ASP A 21 4.10 -6.38 -3.93
N VAL A 22 3.71 -5.11 -3.95
CA VAL A 22 3.46 -4.33 -2.73
C VAL A 22 2.29 -4.92 -1.93
N ALA A 23 1.15 -5.19 -2.58
CA ALA A 23 -0.02 -5.76 -1.92
C ALA A 23 0.29 -7.12 -1.26
N ASP A 24 0.98 -8.00 -1.97
CA ASP A 24 1.34 -9.35 -1.51
C ASP A 24 2.40 -9.30 -0.40
N SER A 25 3.39 -8.40 -0.52
CA SER A 25 4.41 -8.19 0.51
C SER A 25 3.78 -7.73 1.82
N VAL A 26 2.94 -6.69 1.78
CA VAL A 26 2.25 -6.17 2.96
C VAL A 26 1.31 -7.22 3.55
N TRP A 27 0.60 -7.96 2.70
CA TRP A 27 -0.22 -9.09 3.17
C TRP A 27 0.60 -10.13 3.93
N SER A 28 1.79 -10.46 3.45
CA SER A 28 2.68 -11.45 4.07
C SER A 28 3.30 -10.97 5.38
N TYR A 29 3.55 -9.65 5.52
CA TYR A 29 4.10 -9.07 6.74
C TYR A 29 3.10 -9.07 7.89
N ALA A 30 1.83 -8.80 7.60
CA ALA A 30 0.71 -8.82 8.53
C ALA A 30 1.02 -8.11 9.87
N GLU A 31 1.57 -6.90 9.79
CA GLU A 31 2.00 -6.10 10.94
C GLU A 31 0.84 -5.29 11.53
N LEU A 32 0.77 -5.22 12.85
CA LEU A 32 -0.27 -4.44 13.55
C LEU A 32 -0.03 -2.94 13.44
N SER A 33 -1.09 -2.18 13.66
CA SER A 33 -1.07 -0.72 13.71
C SER A 33 0.03 -0.19 14.63
N LEU A 34 0.76 0.81 14.15
CA LEU A 34 1.95 1.43 14.77
C LEU A 34 3.18 0.51 14.89
N GLN A 35 3.14 -0.67 14.30
CA GLN A 35 4.23 -1.65 14.26
C GLN A 35 4.55 -2.09 12.82
N GLU A 36 4.06 -1.37 11.80
CA GLU A 36 4.14 -1.70 10.38
C GLU A 36 5.51 -1.34 9.78
N GLU A 37 6.59 -1.78 10.41
CA GLU A 37 7.96 -1.38 10.04
C GLU A 37 8.34 -1.84 8.63
N LYS A 38 8.07 -3.10 8.28
CA LYS A 38 8.36 -3.68 6.96
C LYS A 38 7.45 -3.12 5.89
N SER A 39 6.17 -2.97 6.21
CA SER A 39 5.15 -2.43 5.31
C SER A 39 5.47 -0.98 4.95
N ALA A 40 5.76 -0.13 5.94
CA ALA A 40 6.18 1.25 5.72
C ALA A 40 7.48 1.34 4.90
N ALA A 41 8.48 0.50 5.23
CA ALA A 41 9.74 0.45 4.49
C ALA A 41 9.52 0.06 3.03
N LYS A 42 8.66 -0.94 2.77
CA LYS A 42 8.31 -1.37 1.41
C LYS A 42 7.67 -0.25 0.60
N TYR A 43 6.66 0.44 1.14
CA TYR A 43 6.03 1.58 0.46
C TYR A 43 7.03 2.71 0.20
N CYS A 44 7.85 3.07 1.20
CA CYS A 44 8.85 4.13 1.03
C CYS A 44 9.85 3.79 -0.08
N GLU A 45 10.34 2.54 -0.11
CA GLU A 45 11.28 2.07 -1.14
C GLU A 45 10.69 2.16 -2.55
N VAL A 46 9.47 1.66 -2.75
CA VAL A 46 8.86 1.69 -4.08
C VAL A 46 8.49 3.09 -4.53
N LEU A 47 8.01 3.95 -3.62
CA LEU A 47 7.71 5.35 -3.92
C LEU A 47 8.96 6.14 -4.29
N GLU A 48 10.08 5.95 -3.57
CA GLU A 48 11.38 6.56 -3.90
C GLU A 48 11.87 6.10 -5.28
N LYS A 49 11.71 4.81 -5.64
CA LYS A 49 12.05 4.27 -6.97
C LYS A 49 11.19 4.86 -8.09
N GLU A 50 9.93 5.17 -7.80
CA GLU A 50 9.01 5.82 -8.74
C GLU A 50 9.20 7.36 -8.78
N GLY A 51 10.18 7.90 -8.06
CA GLY A 51 10.57 9.31 -8.12
C GLY A 51 9.84 10.24 -7.16
N PHE A 52 9.11 9.69 -6.18
CA PHE A 52 8.49 10.49 -5.13
C PHE A 52 9.52 10.95 -4.10
N ALA A 53 9.34 12.14 -3.58
CA ALA A 53 10.04 12.62 -2.39
C ALA A 53 9.31 12.09 -1.15
N VAL A 54 9.97 11.24 -0.37
CA VAL A 54 9.38 10.55 0.79
C VAL A 54 9.87 11.17 2.10
N GLU A 55 8.94 11.53 2.97
CA GLU A 55 9.18 11.98 4.35
C GLU A 55 8.65 10.92 5.32
N LYS A 56 9.54 10.36 6.16
CA LYS A 56 9.24 9.29 7.11
C LYS A 56 9.05 9.82 8.53
N GLY A 57 8.28 9.12 9.35
CA GLY A 57 8.09 9.46 10.76
C GLY A 57 7.25 10.72 11.00
N ILE A 58 6.32 11.02 10.09
CA ILE A 58 5.45 12.19 10.24
C ILE A 58 4.60 12.09 11.50
N CYS A 59 4.29 13.23 12.09
CA CYS A 59 3.55 13.31 13.36
C CYS A 59 4.15 12.51 14.52
N ARG A 60 5.46 12.22 14.50
CA ARG A 60 6.18 11.36 15.48
C ARG A 60 5.70 9.91 15.50
N ILE A 61 5.09 9.44 14.43
CA ILE A 61 4.71 8.04 14.24
C ILE A 61 5.76 7.40 13.33
N PRO A 62 6.61 6.49 13.82
CA PRO A 62 7.74 5.95 13.05
C PRO A 62 7.34 5.29 11.74
N THR A 63 6.18 4.65 11.71
CA THR A 63 5.64 3.95 10.54
C THR A 63 4.82 4.84 9.62
N ALA A 64 4.47 6.07 10.01
CA ALA A 64 3.76 6.99 9.15
C ALA A 64 4.73 7.72 8.20
N PHE A 65 4.32 7.91 6.96
CA PHE A 65 5.07 8.65 5.96
C PHE A 65 4.16 9.48 5.06
N SER A 66 4.73 10.45 4.39
CA SER A 66 4.12 11.11 3.24
C SER A 66 5.05 11.03 2.04
N ALA A 67 4.48 10.99 0.85
CA ALA A 67 5.22 11.00 -0.39
C ALA A 67 4.63 12.03 -1.34
N SER A 68 5.47 12.82 -1.99
CA SER A 68 5.06 13.89 -2.88
C SER A 68 5.71 13.74 -4.24
N TYR A 69 4.95 14.03 -5.30
CA TYR A 69 5.43 14.04 -6.66
C TYR A 69 4.94 15.30 -7.38
N GLY A 70 5.79 15.88 -8.21
CA GLY A 70 5.45 17.10 -8.96
C GLY A 70 5.43 18.37 -8.11
N SER A 71 4.81 19.42 -8.64
CA SER A 71 4.70 20.73 -8.02
C SER A 71 3.51 21.51 -8.57
N GLY A 72 3.08 22.53 -7.85
CA GLY A 72 2.02 23.43 -8.32
C GLY A 72 0.66 23.14 -7.67
N ARG A 73 -0.41 23.51 -8.36
CA ARG A 73 -1.80 23.39 -7.90
C ARG A 73 -2.69 22.91 -9.04
N PRO A 74 -3.78 22.17 -8.78
CA PRO A 74 -4.21 21.71 -7.45
C PRO A 74 -3.27 20.67 -6.85
N ILE A 75 -3.28 20.48 -5.52
CA ILE A 75 -2.64 19.37 -4.83
C ILE A 75 -3.70 18.30 -4.61
N ILE A 76 -3.44 17.09 -5.08
CA ILE A 76 -4.32 15.94 -4.91
C ILE A 76 -3.73 15.07 -3.80
N GLY A 77 -4.47 14.84 -2.73
CA GLY A 77 -4.09 13.95 -1.65
C GLY A 77 -4.75 12.58 -1.78
N LEU A 78 -3.94 11.52 -1.68
CA LEU A 78 -4.40 10.13 -1.60
C LEU A 78 -4.05 9.60 -0.22
N LEU A 79 -5.04 9.01 0.46
CA LEU A 79 -4.88 8.42 1.78
C LEU A 79 -4.78 6.91 1.68
N ALA A 80 -3.89 6.32 2.49
CA ALA A 80 -3.68 4.88 2.53
C ALA A 80 -3.52 4.38 3.97
N GLU A 81 -3.89 3.13 4.19
CA GLU A 81 -3.65 2.36 5.40
C GLU A 81 -3.05 1.01 4.99
N TYR A 82 -2.27 0.37 5.88
CA TYR A 82 -1.60 -0.89 5.56
C TYR A 82 -1.36 -1.79 6.78
N ASP A 83 -2.03 -1.52 7.89
CA ASP A 83 -1.98 -2.34 9.10
C ASP A 83 -2.85 -3.59 8.97
N ALA A 84 -2.44 -4.66 9.66
CA ALA A 84 -3.18 -5.90 9.83
C ALA A 84 -3.97 -5.90 11.14
N LEU A 85 -4.83 -6.88 11.29
CA LEU A 85 -5.65 -7.08 12.48
C LEU A 85 -5.25 -8.35 13.23
N SER A 86 -5.34 -8.32 14.57
CA SER A 86 -5.02 -9.45 15.43
C SER A 86 -5.97 -10.62 15.22
N GLY A 87 -5.46 -11.84 15.22
CA GLY A 87 -6.24 -13.07 15.14
C GLY A 87 -6.91 -13.33 13.78
N LEU A 88 -6.50 -12.63 12.73
CA LEU A 88 -7.08 -12.76 11.39
C LEU A 88 -6.11 -13.37 10.36
N SER A 89 -5.15 -14.19 10.84
CA SER A 89 -4.30 -14.98 9.96
C SER A 89 -5.15 -15.89 9.08
N GLN A 90 -4.84 -15.92 7.78
CA GLN A 90 -5.61 -16.65 6.79
C GLN A 90 -4.71 -17.18 5.69
N LYS A 91 -4.94 -18.39 5.21
CA LYS A 91 -4.29 -18.91 4.01
C LYS A 91 -4.83 -18.24 2.76
N ALA A 92 -3.92 -17.86 1.87
CA ALA A 92 -4.30 -17.31 0.58
C ALA A 92 -5.06 -18.35 -0.26
N GLY A 93 -6.10 -17.88 -0.98
CA GLY A 93 -6.90 -18.73 -1.87
C GLY A 93 -7.87 -19.68 -1.20
N SER A 94 -7.92 -19.75 0.14
CA SER A 94 -8.94 -20.53 0.85
C SER A 94 -10.26 -19.78 0.89
N THR A 95 -11.36 -20.51 0.63
CA THR A 95 -12.75 -19.99 0.73
C THR A 95 -13.34 -20.21 2.11
N GLU A 96 -12.63 -20.92 2.98
CA GLU A 96 -13.02 -21.21 4.35
C GLU A 96 -12.03 -20.54 5.33
N ARG A 97 -12.42 -20.39 6.60
CA ARG A 97 -11.51 -19.91 7.62
C ARG A 97 -10.41 -20.93 7.86
N GLU A 98 -9.22 -20.63 7.41
CA GLU A 98 -8.05 -21.47 7.57
C GLU A 98 -6.83 -20.61 7.94
N GLU A 99 -6.47 -20.62 9.20
CA GLU A 99 -5.35 -19.82 9.70
C GLU A 99 -4.03 -20.33 9.12
N LEU A 100 -3.21 -19.43 8.56
CA LEU A 100 -1.85 -19.75 8.13
C LEU A 100 -0.96 -20.03 9.36
N VAL A 101 -1.08 -19.16 10.37
CA VAL A 101 -0.45 -19.32 11.68
C VAL A 101 -1.53 -19.09 12.75
N PRO A 102 -1.82 -20.07 13.61
CA PRO A 102 -2.88 -19.98 14.60
C PRO A 102 -2.75 -18.73 15.49
N GLY A 103 -3.81 -17.94 15.56
CA GLY A 103 -3.89 -16.72 16.37
C GLY A 103 -3.05 -15.53 15.91
N ALA A 104 -2.33 -15.66 14.79
CA ALA A 104 -1.52 -14.56 14.27
C ALA A 104 -2.35 -13.47 13.58
N CYS A 105 -1.70 -12.36 13.27
CA CYS A 105 -2.30 -11.23 12.56
C CYS A 105 -2.58 -11.56 11.09
N GLY A 106 -3.51 -10.83 10.48
CA GLY A 106 -3.82 -10.96 9.05
C GLY A 106 -4.63 -9.77 8.54
N HIS A 107 -4.70 -9.66 7.23
CA HIS A 107 -5.37 -8.55 6.54
C HIS A 107 -6.87 -8.80 6.31
N GLY A 108 -7.60 -9.12 7.38
CA GLY A 108 -9.05 -9.35 7.30
C GLY A 108 -9.87 -8.11 6.92
N CYS A 109 -9.32 -6.90 7.07
CA CYS A 109 -9.91 -5.64 6.57
C CYS A 109 -9.42 -5.25 5.17
N GLY A 110 -8.41 -5.93 4.62
CA GLY A 110 -7.89 -5.68 3.28
C GLY A 110 -7.03 -4.42 3.13
N HIS A 111 -6.42 -3.91 4.20
CA HIS A 111 -5.58 -2.71 4.16
C HIS A 111 -4.34 -2.88 3.25
N ASN A 112 -3.84 -4.11 3.07
CA ASN A 112 -2.81 -4.40 2.06
C ASN A 112 -3.25 -4.01 0.64
N GLN A 113 -4.53 -4.23 0.30
CA GLN A 113 -5.09 -3.86 -1.00
C GLN A 113 -5.48 -2.38 -1.05
N LEU A 114 -5.99 -1.82 0.05
CA LEU A 114 -6.30 -0.39 0.15
C LEU A 114 -5.04 0.45 -0.08
N GLY A 115 -3.96 0.12 0.60
CA GLY A 115 -2.68 0.80 0.43
C GLY A 115 -2.13 0.68 -0.99
N ALA A 116 -2.14 -0.54 -1.56
CA ALA A 116 -1.70 -0.78 -2.93
C ALA A 116 -2.58 -0.06 -3.97
N GLY A 117 -3.89 0.03 -3.74
CA GLY A 117 -4.83 0.79 -4.58
C GLY A 117 -4.55 2.28 -4.55
N SER A 118 -4.28 2.85 -3.38
CA SER A 118 -3.89 4.26 -3.24
C SER A 118 -2.53 4.54 -3.89
N PHE A 119 -1.57 3.63 -3.76
CA PHE A 119 -0.28 3.68 -4.47
C PHE A 119 -0.48 3.66 -5.99
N ALA A 120 -1.29 2.74 -6.50
CA ALA A 120 -1.64 2.67 -7.92
C ALA A 120 -2.28 3.97 -8.42
N ALA A 121 -3.21 4.55 -7.65
CA ALA A 121 -3.83 5.83 -7.98
C ALA A 121 -2.79 6.96 -8.05
N ALA A 122 -1.82 6.98 -7.13
CA ALA A 122 -0.74 7.97 -7.14
C ALA A 122 0.17 7.85 -8.37
N LEU A 123 0.39 6.62 -8.88
CA LEU A 123 1.14 6.40 -10.12
C LEU A 123 0.37 6.80 -11.38
N GLY A 124 -0.97 6.79 -11.32
CA GLY A 124 -1.83 7.12 -12.45
C GLY A 124 -2.13 8.61 -12.63
N VAL A 125 -1.85 9.44 -11.62
CA VAL A 125 -2.11 10.89 -11.63
C VAL A 125 -0.87 11.66 -12.01
#